data_279d7237f2369d90fba29c19228acdcc
#
_entry.id   279d7237f2369d90fba29c19228acdcc
#
_cell.length_a   1.000
_cell.length_b   1.000
_cell.length_c   1.000
_cell.angle_alpha   90.00
_cell.angle_beta   90.00
_cell.angle_gamma   90.00
#
_symmetry.space_group_name_H-M   'P 1'
#
loop_
_entity.id
_entity.type
_entity.pdbx_description
1 polymer ?
#
loop_
_entity_poly.entity_id
_entity_poly.type
_entity_poly.pdbx_seq_one_letter_code
_entity_poly.pdbx_strand_id
1 'polypeptide(L)'
;ATALAESILMAKRIQKQHPGSQVLIPHMLHPHYKQVLQTILSQQQIELIEMPFDAEKGMTNTMQLHEIAIENIFAVCIVQPNFMGILEDVHHIADWAKQNKLISIACVNPISLGLLTPPGCWGTEGADIACAEGQPFGVPMSSGGPFLGLISCKKEYARQMPGRMVGRTIDSEQNTGFVLTLQAREQHIRRGKATSNICTNQGLNVVAATIYMSLMGPQGLKSLALTCYQNTHYIAEELCKIPGVSLVFPTPYFHEAVIHFDEPFQTLLAQFDKANILPGLLLETYFPEMKNCLLICATEKRSPEEIAHYLQCVKETLLENRPQSHECQLGV
;
A
#
# COMPACT_ATOMS: atom_id res chain seq x y z
N ALA A 1 -5.42 -6.26 2.60
CA ALA A 1 -6.79 -5.99 2.13
C ALA A 1 -7.80 -6.05 3.28
N THR A 2 -7.88 -7.16 4.03
CA THR A 2 -8.90 -7.34 5.09
C THR A 2 -8.74 -6.35 6.25
N ALA A 3 -7.53 -5.93 6.59
CA ALA A 3 -7.30 -4.88 7.58
C ALA A 3 -7.95 -3.54 7.15
N LEU A 4 -7.87 -3.19 5.86
CA LEU A 4 -8.54 -2.00 5.33
C LEU A 4 -10.06 -2.16 5.37
N ALA A 5 -10.60 -3.33 5.00
CA ALA A 5 -12.04 -3.61 5.10
C ALA A 5 -12.55 -3.45 6.55
N GLU A 6 -11.85 -4.05 7.51
CA GLU A 6 -12.19 -3.92 8.94
C GLU A 6 -12.07 -2.48 9.45
N SER A 7 -11.11 -1.71 8.94
CA SER A 7 -10.96 -0.28 9.25
C SER A 7 -12.15 0.53 8.75
N ILE A 8 -12.65 0.24 7.54
CA ILE A 8 -13.86 0.88 6.98
C ILE A 8 -15.11 0.50 7.80
N LEU A 9 -15.27 -0.79 8.14
CA LEU A 9 -16.35 -1.24 9.00
C LEU A 9 -16.27 -0.60 10.40
N MET A 10 -15.07 -0.42 10.91
CA MET A 10 -14.82 0.30 12.17
C MET A 10 -15.22 1.78 12.05
N ALA A 11 -14.85 2.47 10.97
CA ALA A 11 -15.23 3.86 10.71
C ALA A 11 -16.76 4.00 10.65
N LYS A 12 -17.47 3.09 10.00
CA LYS A 12 -18.95 3.08 9.96
C LYS A 12 -19.57 2.92 11.36
N ARG A 13 -18.96 2.09 12.23
CA ARG A 13 -19.41 1.94 13.62
C ARG A 13 -19.15 3.20 14.46
N ILE A 14 -18.03 3.90 14.22
CA ILE A 14 -17.70 5.18 14.85
C ILE A 14 -18.73 6.24 14.43
N GLN A 15 -19.03 6.32 13.16
CA GLN A 15 -20.00 7.25 12.54
C GLN A 15 -21.43 6.70 12.58
N LYS A 16 -21.83 6.00 13.62
CA LYS A 16 -23.11 5.28 13.72
C LYS A 16 -24.35 6.14 13.43
N GLN A 17 -24.30 7.43 13.76
CA GLN A 17 -25.41 8.37 13.54
C GLN A 17 -25.37 8.99 12.12
N HIS A 18 -24.28 8.83 11.38
CA HIS A 18 -24.16 9.33 10.03
C HIS A 18 -25.01 8.46 9.08
N PRO A 19 -25.97 9.06 8.34
CA PRO A 19 -26.89 8.30 7.48
C PRO A 19 -26.17 7.68 6.27
N GLY A 20 -25.06 8.27 5.84
CA GLY A 20 -24.35 7.89 4.61
C GLY A 20 -23.79 6.48 4.65
N SER A 21 -23.71 5.88 3.47
CA SER A 21 -23.21 4.52 3.24
C SER A 21 -22.01 4.49 2.27
N GLN A 22 -21.39 5.63 2.02
CA GLN A 22 -20.30 5.75 1.06
C GLN A 22 -18.96 5.99 1.76
N VAL A 23 -17.90 5.41 1.20
CA VAL A 23 -16.51 5.63 1.60
C VAL A 23 -15.68 6.04 0.39
N LEU A 24 -14.89 7.09 0.54
CA LEU A 24 -13.94 7.52 -0.49
C LEU A 24 -12.69 6.63 -0.46
N ILE A 25 -12.29 6.20 -1.63
CA ILE A 25 -11.04 5.47 -1.86
C ILE A 25 -10.20 6.18 -2.95
N PRO A 26 -8.86 6.13 -2.90
CA PRO A 26 -8.07 6.64 -4.00
C PRO A 26 -8.27 5.79 -5.26
N HIS A 27 -8.24 6.43 -6.42
CA HIS A 27 -8.32 5.74 -7.72
C HIS A 27 -7.22 4.68 -7.85
N MET A 28 -6.00 5.03 -7.41
CA MET A 28 -4.84 4.12 -7.40
C MET A 28 -4.74 3.30 -6.10
N LEU A 29 -5.86 2.81 -5.58
CA LEU A 29 -5.87 1.74 -4.59
C LEU A 29 -5.47 0.42 -5.26
N HIS A 30 -4.69 -0.40 -4.57
CA HIS A 30 -4.28 -1.73 -5.06
C HIS A 30 -5.51 -2.52 -5.60
N PRO A 31 -5.49 -3.01 -6.87
CA PRO A 31 -6.66 -3.64 -7.50
C PRO A 31 -7.26 -4.79 -6.68
N HIS A 32 -6.43 -5.67 -6.12
CA HIS A 32 -6.91 -6.77 -5.27
C HIS A 32 -7.52 -6.25 -3.96
N TYR A 33 -7.04 -5.13 -3.42
CA TYR A 33 -7.67 -4.52 -2.24
C TYR A 33 -9.07 -4.04 -2.59
N LYS A 34 -9.23 -3.37 -3.73
CA LYS A 34 -10.52 -2.91 -4.22
C LYS A 34 -11.51 -4.08 -4.39
N GLN A 35 -11.08 -5.21 -4.97
CA GLN A 35 -11.90 -6.42 -5.12
C GLN A 35 -12.33 -7.00 -3.76
N VAL A 36 -11.42 -7.10 -2.80
CA VAL A 36 -11.73 -7.57 -1.44
C VAL A 36 -12.69 -6.63 -0.74
N LEU A 37 -12.49 -5.31 -0.85
CA LEU A 37 -13.41 -4.32 -0.30
C LEU A 37 -14.81 -4.46 -0.91
N GLN A 38 -14.94 -4.58 -2.22
CA GLN A 38 -16.20 -4.81 -2.91
C GLN A 38 -16.93 -6.05 -2.39
N THR A 39 -16.19 -7.16 -2.22
CA THR A 39 -16.74 -8.43 -1.72
C THR A 39 -17.28 -8.30 -0.29
N ILE A 40 -16.53 -7.66 0.60
CA ILE A 40 -16.87 -7.58 2.03
C ILE A 40 -17.91 -6.49 2.29
N LEU A 41 -17.74 -5.31 1.70
CA LEU A 41 -18.49 -4.12 2.05
C LEU A 41 -19.86 -4.08 1.34
N SER A 42 -20.01 -4.70 0.15
CA SER A 42 -21.30 -4.79 -0.54
C SER A 42 -22.37 -5.46 0.33
N GLN A 43 -21.99 -6.48 1.11
CA GLN A 43 -22.90 -7.16 2.03
C GLN A 43 -23.32 -6.29 3.24
N GLN A 44 -22.60 -5.20 3.47
CA GLN A 44 -22.90 -4.20 4.51
C GLN A 44 -23.55 -2.94 3.94
N GLN A 45 -23.92 -2.97 2.64
CA GLN A 45 -24.49 -1.83 1.93
C GLN A 45 -23.57 -0.59 1.96
N ILE A 46 -22.26 -0.80 1.94
CA ILE A 46 -21.26 0.27 1.85
C ILE A 46 -20.74 0.33 0.42
N GLU A 47 -20.87 1.50 -0.18
CA GLU A 47 -20.44 1.80 -1.55
C GLU A 47 -19.05 2.45 -1.56
N LEU A 48 -18.19 2.03 -2.51
CA LEU A 48 -16.88 2.60 -2.74
C LEU A 48 -17.01 3.71 -3.79
N ILE A 49 -16.59 4.92 -3.44
CA ILE A 49 -16.52 6.07 -4.34
C ILE A 49 -15.06 6.45 -4.55
N GLU A 50 -14.64 6.57 -5.80
CA GLU A 50 -13.27 6.96 -6.12
C GLU A 50 -13.08 8.47 -5.98
N MET A 51 -11.96 8.88 -5.39
CA MET A 51 -11.52 10.27 -5.36
C MET A 51 -11.06 10.73 -6.76
N PRO A 52 -11.14 12.03 -7.06
CA PRO A 52 -10.58 12.59 -8.29
C PRO A 52 -9.10 12.21 -8.46
N PHE A 53 -8.72 11.91 -9.70
CA PHE A 53 -7.37 11.43 -10.03
C PHE A 53 -6.66 12.40 -10.97
N ASP A 54 -5.40 12.69 -10.69
CA ASP A 54 -4.50 13.44 -11.55
C ASP A 54 -3.65 12.42 -12.35
N ALA A 55 -4.04 12.21 -13.62
CA ALA A 55 -3.40 11.23 -14.48
C ALA A 55 -1.95 11.59 -14.88
N GLU A 56 -1.58 12.87 -14.84
CA GLU A 56 -0.22 13.31 -15.15
C GLU A 56 0.73 13.04 -13.97
N LYS A 57 0.21 13.16 -12.74
CA LYS A 57 0.98 12.97 -11.51
C LYS A 57 0.87 11.56 -10.92
N GLY A 58 -0.13 10.79 -11.32
CA GLY A 58 -0.40 9.45 -10.77
C GLY A 58 -0.92 9.46 -9.33
N MET A 59 -1.57 10.54 -8.89
CA MET A 59 -2.02 10.73 -7.51
C MET A 59 -3.43 11.30 -7.41
N THR A 60 -3.97 11.34 -6.20
CA THR A 60 -5.26 12.00 -5.93
C THR A 60 -5.21 13.48 -6.29
N ASN A 61 -6.18 13.96 -7.07
CA ASN A 61 -6.31 15.39 -7.38
C ASN A 61 -6.94 16.12 -6.19
N THR A 62 -6.10 16.63 -5.30
CA THR A 62 -6.55 17.30 -4.08
C THR A 62 -7.28 18.62 -4.36
N MET A 63 -7.03 19.24 -5.51
CA MET A 63 -7.72 20.49 -5.89
C MET A 63 -9.20 20.28 -6.19
N GLN A 64 -9.62 19.06 -6.55
CA GLN A 64 -11.01 18.72 -6.87
C GLN A 64 -11.76 18.06 -5.69
N LEU A 65 -11.12 17.89 -4.53
CA LEU A 65 -11.80 17.30 -3.36
C LEU A 65 -13.01 18.14 -2.91
N HIS A 66 -13.00 19.45 -3.13
CA HIS A 66 -14.12 20.34 -2.80
C HIS A 66 -15.36 20.15 -3.68
N GLU A 67 -15.24 19.46 -4.81
CA GLU A 67 -16.34 19.16 -5.74
C GLU A 67 -17.13 17.92 -5.32
N ILE A 68 -16.61 17.15 -4.35
CA ILE A 68 -17.23 15.92 -3.90
C ILE A 68 -18.44 16.21 -3.02
N ALA A 69 -19.60 15.65 -3.37
CA ALA A 69 -20.80 15.66 -2.52
C ALA A 69 -20.59 14.74 -1.31
N ILE A 70 -20.44 15.33 -0.12
CA ILE A 70 -20.00 14.61 1.10
C ILE A 70 -21.14 14.08 1.98
N GLU A 71 -22.39 14.39 1.69
CA GLU A 71 -23.56 14.12 2.55
C GLU A 71 -23.73 12.62 2.85
N ASN A 72 -23.37 11.75 1.93
CA ASN A 72 -23.46 10.29 2.07
C ASN A 72 -22.14 9.62 2.45
N ILE A 73 -21.05 10.40 2.59
CA ILE A 73 -19.69 9.88 2.84
C ILE A 73 -19.41 9.91 4.34
N PHE A 74 -19.04 8.78 4.93
CA PHE A 74 -18.69 8.69 6.34
C PHE A 74 -17.18 8.58 6.60
N ALA A 75 -16.38 8.20 5.61
CA ALA A 75 -14.94 8.03 5.75
C ALA A 75 -14.19 8.23 4.44
N VAL A 76 -12.89 8.48 4.53
CA VAL A 76 -11.96 8.54 3.41
C VAL A 76 -10.74 7.66 3.69
N CYS A 77 -10.34 6.85 2.70
CA CYS A 77 -9.11 6.08 2.72
C CYS A 77 -7.99 6.89 2.06
N ILE A 78 -6.85 6.99 2.72
CA ILE A 78 -5.63 7.66 2.25
C ILE A 78 -4.55 6.58 2.15
N VAL A 79 -4.02 6.34 0.98
CA VAL A 79 -3.01 5.28 0.74
C VAL A 79 -1.63 5.91 0.62
N GLN A 80 -0.62 5.32 1.28
CA GLN A 80 0.73 5.87 1.25
C GLN A 80 1.80 4.78 1.32
N PRO A 81 2.63 4.60 0.29
CA PRO A 81 2.45 5.07 -1.09
C PRO A 81 1.19 4.48 -1.74
N ASN A 82 0.72 5.06 -2.86
CA ASN A 82 -0.37 4.45 -3.63
C ASN A 82 0.14 3.25 -4.46
N PHE A 83 -0.74 2.61 -5.24
CA PHE A 83 -0.39 1.40 -6.00
C PHE A 83 0.69 1.62 -7.06
N MET A 84 0.85 2.84 -7.55
CA MET A 84 1.91 3.19 -8.51
C MET A 84 3.24 3.57 -7.83
N GLY A 85 3.32 3.41 -6.51
CA GLY A 85 4.48 3.79 -5.70
C GLY A 85 4.53 5.27 -5.33
N ILE A 86 3.61 6.08 -5.85
CA ILE A 86 3.59 7.55 -5.73
C ILE A 86 3.22 7.96 -4.30
N LEU A 87 3.86 9.04 -3.84
CA LEU A 87 3.57 9.66 -2.55
C LEU A 87 2.40 10.64 -2.70
N GLU A 88 1.31 10.38 -1.99
CA GLU A 88 0.11 11.21 -1.95
C GLU A 88 0.31 12.46 -1.05
N ASP A 89 -0.47 13.53 -1.30
CA ASP A 89 -0.54 14.67 -0.39
C ASP A 89 -1.41 14.33 0.84
N VAL A 90 -0.87 13.46 1.68
CA VAL A 90 -1.58 12.92 2.84
C VAL A 90 -1.98 13.97 3.86
N HIS A 91 -1.21 15.06 3.97
CA HIS A 91 -1.51 16.15 4.89
C HIS A 91 -2.77 16.89 4.46
N HIS A 92 -2.83 17.27 3.19
CA HIS A 92 -4.01 17.96 2.64
C HIS A 92 -5.26 17.10 2.73
N ILE A 93 -5.18 15.82 2.33
CA ILE A 93 -6.35 14.92 2.35
C ILE A 93 -6.82 14.68 3.79
N ALA A 94 -5.90 14.53 4.76
CA ALA A 94 -6.25 14.35 6.17
C ALA A 94 -6.94 15.60 6.76
N ASP A 95 -6.43 16.80 6.47
CA ASP A 95 -7.05 18.04 6.92
C ASP A 95 -8.41 18.29 6.26
N TRP A 96 -8.54 17.99 4.95
CA TRP A 96 -9.82 18.04 4.25
C TRP A 96 -10.85 17.07 4.87
N ALA A 97 -10.44 15.85 5.19
CA ALA A 97 -11.29 14.87 5.85
C ALA A 97 -11.80 15.39 7.20
N LYS A 98 -10.90 15.98 7.98
CA LYS A 98 -11.22 16.56 9.29
C LYS A 98 -12.22 17.73 9.20
N GLN A 99 -12.00 18.66 8.26
CA GLN A 99 -12.90 19.79 8.01
C GLN A 99 -14.32 19.31 7.65
N ASN A 100 -14.43 18.19 6.94
CA ASN A 100 -15.70 17.59 6.54
C ASN A 100 -16.24 16.54 7.52
N LYS A 101 -15.62 16.38 8.70
CA LYS A 101 -16.03 15.44 9.76
C LYS A 101 -16.05 13.97 9.32
N LEU A 102 -15.25 13.61 8.31
CA LEU A 102 -15.07 12.25 7.84
C LEU A 102 -14.04 11.53 8.71
N ILE A 103 -14.20 10.22 8.90
CA ILE A 103 -13.15 9.39 9.49
C ILE A 103 -12.04 9.17 8.47
N SER A 104 -10.82 9.58 8.81
CA SER A 104 -9.64 9.35 7.98
C SER A 104 -8.99 7.99 8.29
N ILE A 105 -8.83 7.17 7.24
CA ILE A 105 -8.24 5.82 7.31
C ILE A 105 -6.95 5.82 6.51
N ALA A 106 -5.81 5.78 7.17
CA ALA A 106 -4.51 5.62 6.55
C ALA A 106 -4.26 4.13 6.20
N CYS A 107 -4.02 3.82 4.93
CA CYS A 107 -3.56 2.51 4.49
C CYS A 107 -2.11 2.65 4.01
N VAL A 108 -1.15 2.11 4.75
CA VAL A 108 0.26 2.40 4.53
C VAL A 108 1.08 1.15 4.22
N ASN A 109 2.16 1.32 3.46
CA ASN A 109 3.24 0.35 3.47
C ASN A 109 4.04 0.55 4.77
N PRO A 110 4.10 -0.42 5.68
CA PRO A 110 4.69 -0.19 7.00
C PRO A 110 6.20 0.03 6.95
N ILE A 111 6.90 -0.46 5.92
CA ILE A 111 8.34 -0.21 5.71
C ILE A 111 8.58 1.26 5.37
N SER A 112 7.70 1.88 4.58
CA SER A 112 7.83 3.29 4.20
C SER A 112 7.87 4.24 5.40
N LEU A 113 7.27 3.84 6.52
CA LEU A 113 7.25 4.63 7.77
C LEU A 113 8.63 4.76 8.43
N GLY A 114 9.65 4.01 7.97
CA GLY A 114 11.04 4.26 8.33
C GLY A 114 11.58 5.60 7.80
N LEU A 115 10.95 6.17 6.76
CA LEU A 115 11.34 7.44 6.12
C LEU A 115 10.21 8.46 6.10
N LEU A 116 8.97 8.03 5.94
CA LEU A 116 7.82 8.91 5.75
C LEU A 116 7.15 9.27 7.09
N THR A 117 6.45 10.39 7.09
CA THR A 117 5.66 10.85 8.24
C THR A 117 4.63 9.80 8.64
N PRO A 118 4.57 9.40 9.92
CA PRO A 118 3.60 8.41 10.39
C PRO A 118 2.17 8.95 10.35
N PRO A 119 1.15 8.08 10.14
CA PRO A 119 -0.25 8.50 10.01
C PRO A 119 -0.77 9.37 11.15
N GLY A 120 -0.33 9.14 12.38
CA GLY A 120 -0.71 9.96 13.52
C GLY A 120 -0.24 11.42 13.48
N CYS A 121 0.61 11.78 12.50
CA CYS A 121 1.11 13.13 12.26
C CYS A 121 0.67 13.71 10.92
N TRP A 122 -0.32 13.11 10.23
CA TRP A 122 -0.85 13.64 8.98
C TRP A 122 -1.81 14.80 9.24
N GLY A 123 -1.66 15.89 8.50
CA GLY A 123 -2.44 17.10 8.74
C GLY A 123 -2.27 17.65 10.16
N THR A 124 -3.28 18.35 10.64
CA THR A 124 -3.27 19.01 11.96
C THR A 124 -3.59 18.07 13.12
N GLU A 125 -4.36 16.99 12.89
CA GLU A 125 -4.86 16.12 13.97
C GLU A 125 -4.48 14.63 13.81
N GLY A 126 -3.76 14.27 12.75
CA GLY A 126 -3.43 12.89 12.42
C GLY A 126 -4.61 12.08 11.89
N ALA A 127 -4.33 10.94 11.24
CA ALA A 127 -5.34 10.01 10.82
C ALA A 127 -6.05 9.36 12.03
N ASP A 128 -7.33 9.03 11.87
CA ASP A 128 -8.15 8.43 12.93
C ASP A 128 -7.86 6.94 13.10
N ILE A 129 -7.68 6.24 11.99
CA ILE A 129 -7.36 4.82 11.92
C ILE A 129 -6.18 4.66 10.95
N ALA A 130 -5.25 3.79 11.28
CA ALA A 130 -4.19 3.37 10.37
C ALA A 130 -4.20 1.85 10.23
N CYS A 131 -4.04 1.38 8.99
CA CYS A 131 -3.93 -0.04 8.69
C CYS A 131 -2.79 -0.30 7.70
N ALA A 132 -2.28 -1.53 7.72
CA ALA A 132 -1.18 -1.95 6.88
C ALA A 132 -1.20 -3.47 6.65
N GLU A 133 -0.38 -3.92 5.70
CA GLU A 133 0.01 -5.33 5.56
C GLU A 133 1.35 -5.53 6.26
N GLY A 134 1.38 -6.42 7.25
CA GLY A 134 2.54 -6.67 8.08
C GLY A 134 3.50 -7.73 7.55
N GLN A 135 3.23 -8.34 6.40
CA GLN A 135 4.09 -9.36 5.81
C GLN A 135 5.56 -8.92 5.68
N PRO A 136 5.89 -7.66 5.30
CA PRO A 136 7.27 -7.19 5.21
C PRO A 136 8.06 -7.26 6.53
N PHE A 137 7.40 -7.44 7.65
CA PHE A 137 8.04 -7.62 8.95
C PHE A 137 8.43 -9.08 9.23
N GLY A 138 9.14 -9.72 8.31
CA GLY A 138 9.70 -11.06 8.50
C GLY A 138 8.70 -12.20 8.34
N VAL A 139 7.53 -11.97 7.78
CA VAL A 139 6.55 -13.03 7.45
C VAL A 139 6.81 -13.50 6.02
N PRO A 140 7.03 -14.81 5.78
CA PRO A 140 7.30 -15.33 4.44
C PRO A 140 6.08 -15.18 3.53
N MET A 141 6.30 -15.11 2.20
CA MET A 141 5.22 -15.02 1.21
C MET A 141 4.30 -16.23 1.21
N SER A 142 4.82 -17.42 1.48
CA SER A 142 4.09 -18.69 1.65
C SER A 142 3.07 -18.97 0.55
N SER A 143 3.37 -18.55 -0.70
CA SER A 143 2.52 -18.76 -1.89
C SER A 143 1.04 -18.37 -1.72
N GLY A 144 0.76 -17.32 -0.98
CA GLY A 144 -0.60 -16.81 -0.80
C GLY A 144 -1.05 -16.64 0.65
N GLY A 145 -0.15 -16.74 1.60
CA GLY A 145 -0.46 -16.46 3.00
C GLY A 145 -0.32 -17.65 3.94
N PRO A 146 -0.77 -17.49 5.19
CA PRO A 146 -1.54 -16.37 5.71
C PRO A 146 -0.72 -15.07 5.83
N PHE A 147 -1.39 -13.93 5.63
CA PHE A 147 -0.82 -12.59 5.77
C PHE A 147 -1.07 -12.03 7.19
N LEU A 148 -0.56 -10.83 7.45
CA LEU A 148 -0.68 -10.18 8.75
C LEU A 148 -1.25 -8.76 8.60
N GLY A 149 -2.55 -8.59 8.86
CA GLY A 149 -3.14 -7.25 8.91
C GLY A 149 -2.74 -6.51 10.19
N LEU A 150 -2.33 -5.26 10.03
CA LEU A 150 -2.04 -4.34 11.12
C LEU A 150 -3.13 -3.28 11.18
N ILE A 151 -3.64 -2.97 12.39
CA ILE A 151 -4.60 -1.87 12.61
C ILE A 151 -4.21 -1.13 13.89
N SER A 152 -4.20 0.18 13.82
CA SER A 152 -4.11 1.09 14.97
C SER A 152 -5.15 2.21 14.84
N CYS A 153 -5.49 2.88 15.94
CA CYS A 153 -6.46 3.96 15.92
C CYS A 153 -6.21 4.94 17.06
N LYS A 154 -6.85 6.10 17.01
CA LYS A 154 -6.93 7.01 18.14
C LYS A 154 -7.55 6.31 19.36
N LYS A 155 -7.06 6.63 20.56
CA LYS A 155 -7.45 5.97 21.82
C LYS A 155 -8.97 5.95 22.06
N GLU A 156 -9.66 7.00 21.68
CA GLU A 156 -11.11 7.13 21.82
C GLU A 156 -11.90 6.06 21.04
N TYR A 157 -11.33 5.54 19.96
CA TYR A 157 -11.94 4.52 19.11
C TYR A 157 -11.56 3.08 19.48
N ALA A 158 -10.72 2.88 20.49
CA ALA A 158 -10.20 1.54 20.86
C ALA A 158 -11.30 0.50 21.09
N ARG A 159 -12.49 0.91 21.58
CA ARG A 159 -13.63 0.00 21.76
C ARG A 159 -14.26 -0.51 20.48
N GLN A 160 -13.95 0.10 19.34
CA GLN A 160 -14.43 -0.30 18.01
C GLN A 160 -13.41 -1.17 17.24
N MET A 161 -12.22 -1.36 17.79
CA MET A 161 -11.16 -2.17 17.18
C MET A 161 -11.64 -3.62 16.95
N PRO A 162 -11.33 -4.22 15.78
CA PRO A 162 -11.53 -5.65 15.55
C PRO A 162 -10.52 -6.50 16.36
N GLY A 163 -10.83 -7.80 16.53
CA GLY A 163 -9.92 -8.76 17.15
C GLY A 163 -9.79 -8.63 18.66
N ARG A 164 -8.99 -9.51 19.24
CA ARG A 164 -8.71 -9.57 20.68
C ARG A 164 -7.73 -8.46 21.08
N MET A 165 -7.95 -7.89 22.25
CA MET A 165 -7.08 -6.89 22.84
C MET A 165 -6.54 -7.38 24.18
N VAL A 166 -5.22 -7.31 24.36
CA VAL A 166 -4.53 -7.66 25.59
C VAL A 166 -4.17 -6.37 26.32
N GLY A 167 -4.55 -6.31 27.59
CA GLY A 167 -4.18 -5.23 28.49
C GLY A 167 -3.09 -5.64 29.47
N ARG A 168 -2.20 -4.73 29.82
CA ARG A 168 -1.26 -4.88 30.92
C ARG A 168 -1.97 -4.51 32.22
N THR A 169 -1.81 -5.34 33.24
CA THR A 169 -2.39 -5.16 34.57
C THR A 169 -1.41 -5.59 35.65
N ILE A 170 -1.80 -5.47 36.90
CA ILE A 170 -1.10 -6.02 38.05
C ILE A 170 -2.00 -7.05 38.72
N ASP A 171 -1.42 -8.11 39.26
CA ASP A 171 -2.14 -9.12 40.06
C ASP A 171 -2.29 -8.71 41.54
N SER A 172 -2.88 -9.57 42.36
CA SER A 172 -3.05 -9.33 43.81
C SER A 172 -1.73 -9.20 44.58
N GLU A 173 -0.64 -9.71 44.01
CA GLU A 173 0.71 -9.66 44.58
C GLU A 173 1.57 -8.53 44.00
N GLN A 174 0.96 -7.60 43.24
CA GLN A 174 1.62 -6.46 42.59
C GLN A 174 2.58 -6.87 41.44
N ASN A 175 2.49 -8.12 40.94
CA ASN A 175 3.26 -8.53 39.77
C ASN A 175 2.59 -8.07 38.48
N THR A 176 3.39 -7.72 37.46
CA THR A 176 2.87 -7.40 36.13
C THR A 176 2.28 -8.65 35.47
N GLY A 177 1.03 -8.56 35.04
CA GLY A 177 0.33 -9.57 34.27
C GLY A 177 -0.28 -9.04 33.00
N PHE A 178 -0.77 -9.94 32.13
CA PHE A 178 -1.47 -9.64 30.90
C PHE A 178 -2.82 -10.34 30.88
N VAL A 179 -3.85 -9.64 30.43
CA VAL A 179 -5.23 -10.12 30.45
C VAL A 179 -5.98 -9.69 29.19
N LEU A 180 -6.87 -10.55 28.68
CA LEU A 180 -7.80 -10.17 27.62
C LEU A 180 -8.75 -9.09 28.13
N THR A 181 -8.83 -7.98 27.40
CA THR A 181 -9.68 -6.82 27.73
C THR A 181 -10.79 -6.66 26.71
N LEU A 182 -11.82 -5.88 27.06
CA LEU A 182 -12.93 -5.53 26.15
C LEU A 182 -13.63 -6.76 25.51
N GLN A 183 -13.62 -7.91 26.16
CA GLN A 183 -14.14 -9.18 25.66
C GLN A 183 -15.63 -9.14 25.30
N ALA A 184 -16.43 -8.27 25.98
CA ALA A 184 -17.86 -8.16 25.76
C ALA A 184 -18.26 -7.79 24.32
N ARG A 185 -17.34 -7.29 23.48
CA ARG A 185 -17.54 -6.97 22.05
C ARG A 185 -17.17 -8.12 21.11
N GLU A 186 -16.57 -9.20 21.63
CA GLU A 186 -15.99 -10.29 20.83
C GLU A 186 -17.02 -11.36 20.47
N GLN A 187 -16.65 -12.17 19.47
CA GLN A 187 -17.50 -13.18 18.84
C GLN A 187 -17.97 -14.27 19.84
N HIS A 188 -17.09 -14.73 20.74
CA HIS A 188 -17.43 -15.77 21.72
C HIS A 188 -18.51 -15.34 22.71
N ILE A 189 -18.74 -14.03 22.91
CA ILE A 189 -19.82 -13.47 23.73
C ILE A 189 -20.99 -12.99 22.88
N ARG A 190 -20.75 -12.14 21.90
CA ARG A 190 -21.78 -11.48 21.08
C ARG A 190 -22.26 -12.30 19.92
N ARG A 191 -21.56 -13.35 19.50
CA ARG A 191 -21.89 -14.19 18.34
C ARG A 191 -22.07 -13.33 17.08
N GLY A 192 -23.18 -13.45 16.38
CA GLY A 192 -23.49 -12.65 15.18
C GLY A 192 -23.58 -11.13 15.40
N LYS A 193 -23.63 -10.66 16.65
CA LYS A 193 -23.62 -9.22 17.00
C LYS A 193 -22.25 -8.72 17.45
N ALA A 194 -21.19 -9.50 17.21
CA ALA A 194 -19.82 -9.10 17.55
C ALA A 194 -19.36 -7.88 16.73
N THR A 195 -18.39 -7.16 17.24
CA THR A 195 -17.79 -6.01 16.54
C THR A 195 -17.13 -6.42 15.23
N SER A 196 -16.55 -7.63 15.19
CA SER A 196 -15.91 -8.21 14.00
C SER A 196 -16.00 -9.73 14.07
N ASN A 197 -15.86 -10.38 12.91
CA ASN A 197 -15.72 -11.82 12.81
C ASN A 197 -14.28 -12.30 13.07
N ILE A 198 -13.31 -11.42 13.22
CA ILE A 198 -11.94 -11.75 13.63
C ILE A 198 -11.99 -12.30 15.07
N CYS A 199 -11.50 -13.53 15.25
CA CYS A 199 -11.50 -14.21 16.55
C CYS A 199 -10.10 -14.21 17.18
N THR A 200 -9.19 -15.05 16.67
CA THR A 200 -7.88 -15.31 17.30
C THR A 200 -6.73 -14.50 16.68
N ASN A 201 -6.99 -13.69 15.66
CA ASN A 201 -5.97 -12.96 14.88
C ASN A 201 -4.99 -13.96 14.18
N GLN A 202 -3.85 -13.45 13.71
CA GLN A 202 -2.77 -14.27 13.14
C GLN A 202 -1.63 -14.43 14.15
N GLY A 203 -1.91 -15.13 15.26
CA GLY A 203 -1.02 -15.20 16.42
C GLY A 203 0.43 -15.57 16.11
N LEU A 204 0.66 -16.57 15.24
CA LEU A 204 2.02 -16.97 14.86
C LEU A 204 2.74 -15.87 14.07
N ASN A 205 2.06 -15.25 13.10
CA ASN A 205 2.64 -14.15 12.31
C ASN A 205 2.88 -12.91 13.17
N VAL A 206 2.05 -12.64 14.18
CA VAL A 206 2.28 -11.57 15.17
C VAL A 206 3.59 -11.80 15.92
N VAL A 207 3.86 -13.05 16.36
CA VAL A 207 5.12 -13.38 17.03
C VAL A 207 6.30 -13.17 16.08
N ALA A 208 6.23 -13.67 14.84
CA ALA A 208 7.30 -13.50 13.84
C ALA A 208 7.59 -12.02 13.59
N ALA A 209 6.57 -11.19 13.34
CA ALA A 209 6.71 -9.76 13.10
C ALA A 209 7.25 -9.02 14.34
N THR A 210 6.83 -9.41 15.54
CA THR A 210 7.32 -8.82 16.78
C THR A 210 8.80 -9.09 16.99
N ILE A 211 9.24 -10.32 16.76
CA ILE A 211 10.67 -10.72 16.84
C ILE A 211 11.47 -9.94 15.80
N TYR A 212 10.99 -9.92 14.54
CA TYR A 212 11.64 -9.18 13.46
C TYR A 212 11.85 -7.70 13.79
N MET A 213 10.79 -7.00 14.19
CA MET A 213 10.86 -5.59 14.56
C MET A 213 11.76 -5.35 15.78
N SER A 214 11.76 -6.27 16.75
CA SER A 214 12.62 -6.17 17.94
C SER A 214 14.10 -6.33 17.61
N LEU A 215 14.44 -7.24 16.67
CA LEU A 215 15.81 -7.45 16.20
C LEU A 215 16.30 -6.28 15.34
N MET A 216 15.47 -5.77 14.44
CA MET A 216 15.80 -4.66 13.57
C MET A 216 15.92 -3.35 14.35
N GLY A 217 15.04 -3.12 15.30
CA GLY A 217 14.94 -1.84 16.01
C GLY A 217 14.64 -0.65 15.07
N PRO A 218 14.54 0.57 15.60
CA PRO A 218 14.18 1.74 14.79
C PRO A 218 15.24 2.07 13.73
N GLN A 219 16.53 1.88 14.04
CA GLN A 219 17.61 2.16 13.08
C GLN A 219 17.64 1.13 11.94
N GLY A 220 17.45 -0.15 12.26
CA GLY A 220 17.39 -1.21 11.24
C GLY A 220 16.21 -1.02 10.30
N LEU A 221 15.01 -0.69 10.82
CA LEU A 221 13.83 -0.40 9.99
C LEU A 221 14.04 0.83 9.10
N LYS A 222 14.68 1.88 9.62
CA LYS A 222 15.05 3.07 8.83
C LYS A 222 16.04 2.71 7.71
N SER A 223 17.10 1.97 8.02
CA SER A 223 18.10 1.54 7.04
C SER A 223 17.46 0.66 5.96
N LEU A 224 16.58 -0.27 6.35
CA LEU A 224 15.84 -1.11 5.43
C LEU A 224 14.98 -0.29 4.46
N ALA A 225 14.22 0.66 4.97
CA ALA A 225 13.41 1.57 4.15
C ALA A 225 14.27 2.38 3.17
N LEU A 226 15.41 2.89 3.65
CA LEU A 226 16.35 3.64 2.82
C LEU A 226 16.95 2.79 1.70
N THR A 227 17.33 1.55 1.99
CA THR A 227 17.87 0.62 0.98
C THR A 227 16.79 0.31 -0.08
N CYS A 228 15.55 0.04 0.31
CA CYS A 228 14.46 -0.17 -0.64
C CYS A 228 14.25 1.05 -1.55
N TYR A 229 14.24 2.24 -0.96
CA TYR A 229 14.15 3.50 -1.70
C TYR A 229 15.29 3.65 -2.71
N GLN A 230 16.54 3.52 -2.23
CA GLN A 230 17.73 3.70 -3.06
C GLN A 230 17.82 2.69 -4.21
N ASN A 231 17.55 1.42 -3.96
CA ASN A 231 17.60 0.38 -4.99
C ASN A 231 16.61 0.65 -6.12
N THR A 232 15.37 0.99 -5.79
CA THR A 232 14.34 1.26 -6.81
C THR A 232 14.65 2.54 -7.60
N HIS A 233 15.09 3.61 -6.91
CA HIS A 233 15.47 4.86 -7.57
C HIS A 233 16.66 4.66 -8.50
N TYR A 234 17.68 3.92 -8.06
CA TYR A 234 18.84 3.59 -8.90
C TYR A 234 18.41 2.82 -10.17
N ILE A 235 17.57 1.79 -10.04
CA ILE A 235 17.07 1.05 -11.21
C ILE A 235 16.28 1.96 -12.15
N ALA A 236 15.36 2.77 -11.63
CA ALA A 236 14.55 3.67 -12.45
C ALA A 236 15.41 4.71 -13.19
N GLU A 237 16.40 5.29 -12.51
CA GLU A 237 17.35 6.23 -13.12
C GLU A 237 18.20 5.59 -14.22
N GLU A 238 18.73 4.38 -13.99
CA GLU A 238 19.53 3.65 -15.01
C GLU A 238 18.65 3.21 -16.21
N LEU A 239 17.43 2.78 -15.98
CA LEU A 239 16.49 2.44 -17.06
C LEU A 239 16.17 3.66 -17.93
N CYS A 240 15.91 4.81 -17.33
CA CYS A 240 15.60 6.04 -18.07
C CYS A 240 16.78 6.59 -18.90
N LYS A 241 18.02 6.08 -18.72
CA LYS A 241 19.15 6.38 -19.62
C LYS A 241 19.08 5.57 -20.93
N ILE A 242 18.25 4.55 -20.98
CA ILE A 242 18.08 3.72 -22.17
C ILE A 242 17.09 4.42 -23.12
N PRO A 243 17.45 4.71 -24.38
CA PRO A 243 16.52 5.33 -25.32
C PRO A 243 15.25 4.49 -25.51
N GLY A 244 14.07 5.14 -25.43
CA GLY A 244 12.77 4.48 -25.49
C GLY A 244 12.26 3.95 -24.16
N VAL A 245 12.92 4.33 -23.05
CA VAL A 245 12.49 4.01 -21.69
C VAL A 245 12.32 5.29 -20.90
N SER A 246 11.20 5.43 -20.20
CA SER A 246 10.90 6.64 -19.41
C SER A 246 10.11 6.34 -18.15
N LEU A 247 10.27 7.21 -17.14
CA LEU A 247 9.43 7.21 -15.94
C LEU A 247 8.08 7.82 -16.32
N VAL A 248 6.97 7.14 -15.97
CA VAL A 248 5.62 7.59 -16.33
C VAL A 248 5.21 8.83 -15.52
N PHE A 249 5.45 8.81 -14.23
CA PHE A 249 5.02 9.89 -13.34
C PHE A 249 6.22 10.68 -12.80
N PRO A 250 6.27 12.01 -13.01
CA PRO A 250 7.35 12.87 -12.49
C PRO A 250 7.19 13.21 -11.01
N THR A 251 6.34 12.49 -10.30
CA THR A 251 5.97 12.72 -8.90
C THR A 251 6.87 11.88 -7.98
N PRO A 252 7.20 12.35 -6.76
CA PRO A 252 7.97 11.56 -5.80
C PRO A 252 7.33 10.20 -5.51
N TYR A 253 8.15 9.15 -5.47
CA TYR A 253 7.74 7.77 -5.19
C TYR A 253 8.65 7.13 -4.14
N PHE A 254 8.23 5.99 -3.58
CA PHE A 254 9.03 5.30 -2.56
C PHE A 254 9.88 4.18 -3.16
N HIS A 255 9.40 2.94 -3.19
CA HIS A 255 10.18 1.77 -3.64
C HIS A 255 9.48 0.98 -4.75
N GLU A 256 8.50 1.61 -5.37
CA GLU A 256 7.84 1.15 -6.59
C GLU A 256 7.81 2.31 -7.57
N ALA A 257 8.03 2.03 -8.86
CA ALA A 257 8.06 3.04 -9.91
C ALA A 257 7.44 2.48 -11.20
N VAL A 258 6.75 3.34 -11.95
CA VAL A 258 6.14 2.96 -13.22
C VAL A 258 7.07 3.38 -14.36
N ILE A 259 7.55 2.41 -15.11
CA ILE A 259 8.42 2.59 -16.28
C ILE A 259 7.63 2.27 -17.54
N HIS A 260 7.68 3.18 -18.52
CA HIS A 260 7.14 2.99 -19.87
C HIS A 260 8.25 2.58 -20.82
N PHE A 261 7.91 1.69 -21.75
CA PHE A 261 8.77 1.23 -22.86
C PHE A 261 8.09 1.59 -24.18
N ASP A 262 8.82 2.19 -25.11
CA ASP A 262 8.31 2.48 -26.46
C ASP A 262 8.06 1.18 -27.25
N GLU A 263 8.90 0.17 -27.03
CA GLU A 263 8.77 -1.16 -27.61
C GLU A 263 7.72 -2.00 -26.87
N PRO A 264 6.99 -2.88 -27.57
CA PRO A 264 6.05 -3.80 -26.93
C PRO A 264 6.74 -4.66 -25.88
N PHE A 265 6.24 -4.61 -24.65
CA PHE A 265 6.86 -5.32 -23.52
C PHE A 265 6.93 -6.84 -23.70
N GLN A 266 6.06 -7.42 -24.55
CA GLN A 266 6.08 -8.84 -24.89
C GLN A 266 7.41 -9.30 -25.49
N THR A 267 8.13 -8.43 -26.20
CA THR A 267 9.47 -8.74 -26.73
C THR A 267 10.51 -8.87 -25.63
N LEU A 268 10.35 -8.10 -24.54
CA LEU A 268 11.22 -8.14 -23.37
C LEU A 268 10.95 -9.39 -22.50
N LEU A 269 9.70 -9.81 -22.38
CA LEU A 269 9.31 -10.95 -21.52
C LEU A 269 10.08 -12.23 -21.84
N ALA A 270 10.24 -12.57 -23.12
CA ALA A 270 10.93 -13.79 -23.53
C ALA A 270 12.42 -13.81 -23.12
N GLN A 271 13.06 -12.67 -23.06
CA GLN A 271 14.45 -12.56 -22.60
C GLN A 271 14.56 -12.61 -21.07
N PHE A 272 13.63 -11.96 -20.37
CA PHE A 272 13.54 -12.05 -18.90
C PHE A 272 13.31 -13.49 -18.45
N ASP A 273 12.43 -14.25 -19.13
CA ASP A 273 12.20 -15.67 -18.85
C ASP A 273 13.47 -16.49 -19.03
N LYS A 274 14.25 -16.28 -20.11
CA LYS A 274 15.54 -16.95 -20.32
C LYS A 274 16.56 -16.60 -19.24
N ALA A 275 16.53 -15.37 -18.73
CA ALA A 275 17.40 -14.89 -17.66
C ALA A 275 16.90 -15.29 -16.24
N ASN A 276 15.78 -15.99 -16.13
CA ASN A 276 15.10 -16.29 -14.84
C ASN A 276 14.80 -15.05 -14.02
N ILE A 277 14.40 -13.96 -14.67
CA ILE A 277 14.04 -12.69 -14.04
C ILE A 277 12.52 -12.49 -14.13
N LEU A 278 11.87 -12.21 -13.00
CA LEU A 278 10.53 -11.67 -12.95
C LEU A 278 10.64 -10.13 -12.94
N PRO A 279 10.37 -9.45 -14.07
CA PRO A 279 10.83 -8.08 -14.27
C PRO A 279 10.02 -7.02 -13.49
N GLY A 280 8.81 -7.35 -13.09
CA GLY A 280 7.85 -6.45 -12.45
C GLY A 280 6.42 -6.83 -12.81
N LEU A 281 5.48 -5.92 -12.57
CA LEU A 281 4.06 -6.12 -12.85
C LEU A 281 3.65 -5.32 -14.10
N LEU A 282 3.13 -6.02 -15.11
CA LEU A 282 2.59 -5.39 -16.31
C LEU A 282 1.24 -4.71 -15.98
N LEU A 283 1.18 -3.39 -16.08
CA LEU A 283 0.05 -2.60 -15.61
C LEU A 283 -1.19 -2.68 -16.51
N GLU A 284 -1.04 -2.93 -17.80
CA GLU A 284 -2.18 -3.05 -18.73
C GLU A 284 -3.19 -4.11 -18.32
N THR A 285 -2.80 -5.10 -17.51
CA THR A 285 -3.69 -6.12 -16.94
C THR A 285 -4.76 -5.52 -16.03
N TYR A 286 -4.44 -4.43 -15.34
CA TYR A 286 -5.31 -3.76 -14.38
C TYR A 286 -5.79 -2.40 -14.86
N PHE A 287 -5.00 -1.75 -15.70
CA PHE A 287 -5.21 -0.41 -16.26
C PHE A 287 -4.97 -0.49 -17.77
N PRO A 288 -6.00 -0.80 -18.59
CA PRO A 288 -5.84 -1.04 -20.04
C PRO A 288 -5.26 0.15 -20.81
N GLU A 289 -5.35 1.36 -20.26
CA GLU A 289 -4.75 2.58 -20.81
C GLU A 289 -3.23 2.65 -20.60
N MET A 290 -2.68 1.91 -19.63
CA MET A 290 -1.25 1.89 -19.30
C MET A 290 -0.49 0.81 -20.08
N LYS A 291 -0.57 0.90 -21.40
CA LYS A 291 0.13 -0.04 -22.29
C LYS A 291 1.65 0.12 -22.17
N ASN A 292 2.35 -1.00 -22.26
CA ASN A 292 3.82 -1.07 -22.16
C ASN A 292 4.38 -0.44 -20.86
N CYS A 293 3.56 -0.31 -19.84
CA CYS A 293 3.98 0.19 -18.52
C CYS A 293 4.22 -0.96 -17.56
N LEU A 294 5.37 -0.93 -16.91
CA LEU A 294 5.81 -1.91 -15.93
C LEU A 294 5.95 -1.25 -14.57
N LEU A 295 5.28 -1.78 -13.56
CA LEU A 295 5.53 -1.43 -12.17
C LEU A 295 6.73 -2.24 -11.68
N ILE A 296 7.85 -1.57 -11.44
CA ILE A 296 9.07 -2.16 -10.89
C ILE A 296 9.15 -1.95 -9.38
N CYS A 297 9.81 -2.88 -8.70
CA CYS A 297 10.08 -2.81 -7.27
C CYS A 297 11.43 -3.45 -6.97
N ALA A 298 12.27 -2.78 -6.19
CA ALA A 298 13.49 -3.36 -5.67
C ALA A 298 13.60 -3.11 -4.17
N THR A 299 13.61 -4.20 -3.40
CA THR A 299 13.73 -4.13 -1.94
C THR A 299 15.18 -4.36 -1.50
N GLU A 300 15.40 -4.35 -0.20
CA GLU A 300 16.69 -4.70 0.44
C GLU A 300 17.18 -6.11 0.09
N LYS A 301 16.32 -6.95 -0.45
CA LYS A 301 16.67 -8.33 -0.84
C LYS A 301 17.38 -8.43 -2.18
N ARG A 302 17.45 -7.35 -2.93
CA ARG A 302 18.16 -7.31 -4.21
C ARG A 302 19.60 -6.89 -4.02
N SER A 303 20.54 -7.75 -4.44
CA SER A 303 21.95 -7.42 -4.42
C SER A 303 22.33 -6.47 -5.57
N PRO A 304 23.45 -5.74 -5.47
CA PRO A 304 23.93 -4.93 -6.58
C PRO A 304 24.15 -5.72 -7.87
N GLU A 305 24.59 -6.98 -7.77
CA GLU A 305 24.81 -7.88 -8.89
C GLU A 305 23.49 -8.28 -9.57
N GLU A 306 22.45 -8.58 -8.79
CA GLU A 306 21.11 -8.87 -9.32
C GLU A 306 20.53 -7.65 -10.03
N ILE A 307 20.71 -6.46 -9.46
CA ILE A 307 20.27 -5.20 -10.08
C ILE A 307 21.04 -4.94 -11.39
N ALA A 308 22.35 -5.11 -11.40
CA ALA A 308 23.16 -4.97 -12.60
C ALA A 308 22.76 -5.96 -13.69
N HIS A 309 22.49 -7.21 -13.32
CA HIS A 309 22.01 -8.24 -14.25
C HIS A 309 20.64 -7.88 -14.87
N TYR A 310 19.70 -7.38 -14.07
CA TYR A 310 18.40 -6.88 -14.54
C TYR A 310 18.57 -5.76 -15.57
N LEU A 311 19.38 -4.75 -15.25
CA LEU A 311 19.63 -3.61 -16.13
C LEU A 311 20.32 -4.03 -17.43
N GLN A 312 21.25 -4.98 -17.37
CA GLN A 312 21.95 -5.50 -18.54
C GLN A 312 20.96 -6.26 -19.44
N CYS A 313 20.09 -7.09 -18.88
CA CYS A 313 19.08 -7.83 -19.63
C CYS A 313 18.15 -6.87 -20.42
N VAL A 314 17.71 -5.77 -19.81
CA VAL A 314 16.91 -4.74 -20.50
C VAL A 314 17.69 -4.10 -21.65
N LYS A 315 18.95 -3.70 -21.39
CA LYS A 315 19.81 -3.03 -22.40
C LYS A 315 20.04 -3.90 -23.62
N GLU A 316 20.42 -5.14 -23.41
CA GLU A 316 20.69 -6.11 -24.50
C GLU A 316 19.46 -6.33 -25.35
N THR A 317 18.30 -6.56 -24.71
CA THR A 317 17.04 -6.83 -25.42
C THR A 317 16.61 -5.64 -26.29
N LEU A 318 16.70 -4.42 -25.77
CA LEU A 318 16.31 -3.21 -26.51
C LEU A 318 17.31 -2.84 -27.61
N LEU A 319 18.59 -3.19 -27.47
CA LEU A 319 19.61 -2.96 -28.51
C LEU A 319 19.49 -4.00 -29.64
N GLU A 320 19.23 -5.26 -29.32
CA GLU A 320 19.07 -6.32 -30.31
C GLU A 320 17.85 -6.12 -31.21
N ASN A 321 16.79 -5.52 -30.70
CA ASN A 321 15.53 -5.27 -31.44
C ASN A 321 15.54 -3.97 -32.23
N ARG A 322 16.59 -3.15 -32.16
CA ARG A 322 16.71 -1.96 -33.05
C ARG A 322 16.98 -2.38 -34.45
N PRO A 323 16.18 -1.95 -35.47
CA PRO A 323 16.54 -2.13 -36.85
C PRO A 323 17.91 -1.48 -37.07
N GLN A 324 18.89 -2.26 -37.53
CA GLN A 324 20.17 -1.72 -37.96
C GLN A 324 19.87 -0.64 -39.01
N SER A 325 20.14 0.61 -38.67
CA SER A 325 20.10 1.68 -39.64
C SER A 325 21.06 1.27 -40.76
N HIS A 326 20.52 0.87 -41.91
CA HIS A 326 21.34 0.69 -43.13
C HIS A 326 22.00 2.06 -43.36
N GLU A 327 23.27 2.16 -43.03
CA GLU A 327 24.13 3.19 -43.61
C GLU A 327 23.94 3.11 -45.13
N CYS A 328 23.27 4.10 -45.65
CA CYS A 328 23.18 4.33 -47.07
C CYS A 328 24.62 4.59 -47.55
N GLN A 329 25.32 3.54 -48.01
CA GLN A 329 26.55 3.71 -48.76
C GLN A 329 26.15 4.48 -50.03
N LEU A 330 26.29 5.78 -49.98
CA LEU A 330 26.36 6.63 -51.18
C LEU A 330 27.62 6.19 -51.93
N GLY A 331 27.45 5.24 -52.88
CA GLY A 331 28.43 4.97 -53.89
C GLY A 331 28.61 6.18 -54.79
N VAL A 332 29.82 6.69 -54.82
CA VAL A 332 30.32 7.66 -55.81
C VAL A 332 30.50 6.94 -57.15
#